data_7470b88725334ef295eb7c145fac0c87
#
_entry.id   7470b88725334ef295eb7c145fac0c87
#
_cell.length_a   1.000
_cell.length_b   1.000
_cell.length_c   1.000
_cell.angle_alpha   90.00
_cell.angle_beta   90.00
_cell.angle_gamma   90.00
#
_symmetry.space_group_name_H-M   'P 1'
#
loop_
_entity.id
_entity.type
_entity.pdbx_description
1 polymer ?
#
loop_
_entity_poly.entity_id
_entity_poly.type
_entity_poly.pdbx_seq_one_letter_code
_entity_poly.pdbx_strand_id
1 'polypeptide(L)'
;MNQSLLSQFGTPEQRVMSAIRAFQQGNGVLVLDDEDRENEGDLIFPAETITPEQMAKLIRYGSGIVCLCITDELCQQLDLPPMVANNTSVNKTAFTISIEAAKGVSTGVSAADRVTTIKTAIADGAKPSDLHRPGHIFPLRAAKGGVLERRGHTEAAIELARFAGFKPAGVICEITNDDGTMARAPEIVAFAKQHHFSVVTIEDLVAYKLQGE
;
A
#
# COMPACT_ATOMS: atom_id res chain seq x y z
N MET A 1 -15.09 3.76 17.43
CA MET A 1 -14.61 4.22 16.12
C MET A 1 -14.22 5.71 16.19
N ASN A 2 -13.04 6.07 15.79
CA ASN A 2 -12.40 7.37 16.00
C ASN A 2 -12.93 8.49 15.08
N GLN A 3 -14.23 8.52 14.78
CA GLN A 3 -14.87 9.55 13.93
C GLN A 3 -14.55 10.98 14.41
N SER A 4 -14.48 11.21 15.73
CA SER A 4 -14.12 12.51 16.28
C SER A 4 -12.67 12.91 15.98
N LEU A 5 -11.74 11.96 15.95
CA LEU A 5 -10.33 12.19 15.58
C LEU A 5 -10.19 12.49 14.09
N LEU A 6 -10.99 11.84 13.26
CA LEU A 6 -10.93 11.98 11.81
C LEU A 6 -11.69 13.20 11.28
N SER A 7 -12.63 13.77 12.07
CA SER A 7 -13.41 14.95 11.67
C SER A 7 -12.53 16.17 11.31
N GLN A 8 -11.32 16.25 11.87
CA GLN A 8 -10.35 17.30 11.54
C GLN A 8 -9.79 17.20 10.10
N PHE A 9 -9.94 16.07 9.43
CA PHE A 9 -9.59 15.86 8.02
C PHE A 9 -10.81 16.00 7.09
N GLY A 10 -11.96 16.43 7.63
CA GLY A 10 -13.20 16.65 6.89
C GLY A 10 -14.19 15.47 6.97
N THR A 11 -15.21 15.54 6.13
CA THR A 11 -16.20 14.47 5.96
C THR A 11 -15.56 13.24 5.27
N PRO A 12 -16.19 12.05 5.32
CA PRO A 12 -15.72 10.87 4.59
C PRO A 12 -15.40 11.16 3.12
N GLU A 13 -16.30 11.81 2.41
CA GLU A 13 -16.11 12.19 1.01
C GLU A 13 -14.92 13.16 0.83
N GLN A 14 -14.78 14.15 1.71
CA GLN A 14 -13.67 15.09 1.66
C GLN A 14 -12.33 14.40 1.90
N ARG A 15 -12.27 13.41 2.80
CA ARG A 15 -11.07 12.61 3.03
C ARG A 15 -10.68 11.80 1.80
N VAL A 16 -11.65 11.13 1.15
CA VAL A 16 -11.39 10.39 -0.10
C VAL A 16 -10.88 11.32 -1.20
N MET A 17 -11.55 12.45 -1.42
CA MET A 17 -11.13 13.42 -2.44
C MET A 17 -9.74 14.00 -2.15
N SER A 18 -9.40 14.20 -0.87
CA SER A 18 -8.07 14.66 -0.45
C SER A 18 -7.00 13.59 -0.71
N ALA A 19 -7.33 12.32 -0.42
CA ALA A 19 -6.46 11.17 -0.68
C ALA A 19 -6.21 10.99 -2.19
N ILE A 20 -7.25 11.07 -3.02
CA ILE A 20 -7.12 10.99 -4.48
C ILE A 20 -6.22 12.10 -5.01
N ARG A 21 -6.41 13.36 -4.57
CA ARG A 21 -5.56 14.48 -4.98
C ARG A 21 -4.11 14.30 -4.55
N ALA A 22 -3.88 13.80 -3.33
CA ALA A 22 -2.52 13.49 -2.87
C ALA A 22 -1.85 12.44 -3.76
N PHE A 23 -2.55 11.37 -4.10
CA PHE A 23 -2.07 10.34 -5.02
C PHE A 23 -1.76 10.91 -6.41
N GLN A 24 -2.66 11.71 -7.00
CA GLN A 24 -2.44 12.38 -8.29
C GLN A 24 -1.17 13.23 -8.33
N GLN A 25 -0.78 13.77 -7.18
CA GLN A 25 0.46 14.54 -7.02
C GLN A 25 1.68 13.65 -6.70
N GLY A 26 1.50 12.33 -6.66
CA GLY A 26 2.55 11.37 -6.28
C GLY A 26 2.84 11.37 -4.77
N ASN A 27 1.98 11.97 -3.94
CA ASN A 27 2.15 12.01 -2.50
C ASN A 27 1.54 10.78 -1.82
N GLY A 28 2.04 10.47 -0.62
CA GLY A 28 1.52 9.39 0.22
C GLY A 28 0.22 9.76 0.93
N VAL A 29 -0.50 8.73 1.30
CA VAL A 29 -1.76 8.79 2.07
C VAL A 29 -1.68 7.80 3.22
N LEU A 30 -2.17 8.19 4.39
CA LEU A 30 -2.37 7.28 5.52
C LEU A 30 -3.78 6.69 5.43
N VAL A 31 -3.84 5.38 5.40
CA VAL A 31 -5.10 4.63 5.32
C VAL A 31 -5.26 3.83 6.61
N LEU A 32 -6.38 4.03 7.30
CA LEU A 32 -6.72 3.25 8.50
C LEU A 32 -7.77 2.19 8.15
N ASP A 33 -7.63 1.02 8.73
CA ASP A 33 -8.63 -0.03 8.67
C ASP A 33 -9.55 -0.03 9.91
N ASP A 34 -10.46 -0.99 9.95
CA ASP A 34 -11.44 -1.12 11.02
C ASP A 34 -10.79 -1.58 12.34
N GLU A 35 -11.28 -1.08 13.48
CA GLU A 35 -10.76 -1.41 14.83
C GLU A 35 -10.87 -2.90 15.17
N ASP A 36 -11.81 -3.59 14.57
CA ASP A 36 -12.07 -5.03 14.75
C ASP A 36 -11.31 -5.92 13.75
N ARG A 37 -10.50 -5.31 12.84
CA ARG A 37 -9.66 -6.02 11.88
C ARG A 37 -8.19 -6.05 12.34
N GLU A 38 -7.32 -5.19 11.81
CA GLU A 38 -5.92 -5.04 12.23
C GLU A 38 -5.79 -3.87 13.20
N ASN A 39 -6.69 -2.87 13.07
CA ASN A 39 -6.66 -1.62 13.79
C ASN A 39 -5.31 -0.91 13.60
N GLU A 40 -4.85 -0.83 12.36
CA GLU A 40 -3.57 -0.28 11.97
C GLU A 40 -3.73 0.88 10.97
N GLY A 41 -2.64 1.54 10.67
CA GLY A 41 -2.58 2.54 9.62
C GLY A 41 -1.36 2.34 8.76
N ASP A 42 -1.59 2.22 7.44
CA ASP A 42 -0.53 2.10 6.46
C ASP A 42 -0.25 3.43 5.79
N LEU A 43 1.02 3.74 5.59
CA LEU A 43 1.43 4.77 4.66
C LEU A 43 1.51 4.17 3.26
N ILE A 44 0.70 4.71 2.35
CA ILE A 44 0.52 4.18 1.00
C ILE A 44 0.98 5.22 -0.02
N PHE A 45 1.79 4.79 -0.98
CA PHE A 45 2.21 5.60 -2.13
C PHE A 45 1.80 4.94 -3.45
N PRO A 46 1.51 5.74 -4.51
CA PRO A 46 1.33 5.17 -5.85
C PRO A 46 2.66 4.56 -6.33
N ALA A 47 2.62 3.29 -6.74
CA ALA A 47 3.83 2.58 -7.18
C ALA A 47 4.47 3.23 -8.42
N GLU A 48 3.65 3.86 -9.26
CA GLU A 48 4.07 4.48 -10.51
C GLU A 48 4.95 5.72 -10.31
N THR A 49 4.77 6.44 -9.20
CA THR A 49 5.49 7.71 -8.95
C THR A 49 6.45 7.65 -7.76
N ILE A 50 6.48 6.54 -7.01
CA ILE A 50 7.30 6.43 -5.80
C ILE A 50 8.76 6.77 -6.04
N THR A 51 9.35 7.52 -5.10
CA THR A 51 10.74 7.97 -5.13
C THR A 51 11.56 7.31 -4.02
N PRO A 52 12.91 7.31 -4.12
CA PRO A 52 13.76 6.81 -3.04
C PRO A 52 13.54 7.53 -1.70
N GLU A 53 13.24 8.82 -1.70
CA GLU A 53 12.95 9.60 -0.49
C GLU A 53 11.64 9.16 0.18
N GLN A 54 10.62 8.82 -0.62
CA GLN A 54 9.36 8.28 -0.13
C GLN A 54 9.54 6.86 0.41
N MET A 55 10.29 6.04 -0.31
CA MET A 55 10.67 4.70 0.15
C MET A 55 11.44 4.75 1.48
N ALA A 56 12.35 5.70 1.63
CA ALA A 56 13.07 5.90 2.89
C ALA A 56 12.13 6.23 4.07
N LYS A 57 11.02 6.97 3.81
CA LYS A 57 9.99 7.21 4.84
C LYS A 57 9.29 5.91 5.25
N LEU A 58 8.91 5.05 4.29
CA LEU A 58 8.31 3.74 4.57
C LEU A 58 9.23 2.86 5.42
N ILE A 59 10.52 2.82 5.08
CA ILE A 59 11.53 2.03 5.82
C ILE A 59 11.76 2.60 7.22
N ARG A 60 11.76 3.94 7.37
CA ARG A 60 12.11 4.60 8.62
C ARG A 60 10.97 4.64 9.63
N TYR A 61 9.75 4.84 9.18
CA TYR A 61 8.57 5.06 10.03
C TYR A 61 7.62 3.88 10.05
N GLY A 62 7.81 2.92 9.15
CA GLY A 62 7.00 1.70 9.07
C GLY A 62 7.70 0.48 9.62
N SER A 63 7.01 -0.65 9.56
CA SER A 63 7.49 -1.98 9.96
C SER A 63 8.76 -2.42 9.20
N GLY A 64 9.04 -1.79 8.07
CA GLY A 64 10.13 -2.16 7.17
C GLY A 64 9.78 -3.30 6.21
N ILE A 65 8.63 -3.96 6.37
CA ILE A 65 8.09 -4.95 5.44
C ILE A 65 7.35 -4.23 4.32
N VAL A 66 8.12 -3.70 3.37
CA VAL A 66 7.54 -2.94 2.26
C VAL A 66 6.84 -3.88 1.29
N CYS A 67 5.53 -3.68 1.14
CA CYS A 67 4.68 -4.48 0.28
C CYS A 67 4.31 -3.74 -1.01
N LEU A 68 4.31 -4.48 -2.13
CA LEU A 68 3.83 -4.01 -3.43
C LEU A 68 2.45 -4.63 -3.71
N CYS A 69 1.39 -3.84 -3.55
CA CYS A 69 0.02 -4.27 -3.88
C CYS A 69 -0.17 -4.24 -5.40
N ILE A 70 -0.57 -5.37 -5.97
CA ILE A 70 -0.77 -5.55 -7.41
C ILE A 70 -2.01 -6.42 -7.68
N THR A 71 -2.52 -6.34 -8.90
CA THR A 71 -3.67 -7.12 -9.33
C THR A 71 -3.30 -8.59 -9.55
N ASP A 72 -4.32 -9.46 -9.58
CA ASP A 72 -4.15 -10.88 -9.90
C ASP A 72 -3.54 -11.07 -11.30
N GLU A 73 -3.95 -10.24 -12.27
CA GLU A 73 -3.44 -10.29 -13.64
C GLU A 73 -1.93 -10.01 -13.69
N LEU A 74 -1.46 -9.01 -12.94
CA LEU A 74 -0.03 -8.70 -12.89
C LEU A 74 0.75 -9.78 -12.13
N CYS A 75 0.17 -10.39 -11.08
CA CYS A 75 0.76 -11.55 -10.42
C CYS A 75 0.95 -12.72 -11.40
N GLN A 76 -0.05 -12.99 -12.25
CA GLN A 76 0.01 -14.04 -13.27
C GLN A 76 1.04 -13.71 -14.35
N GLN A 77 1.04 -12.47 -14.86
CA GLN A 77 2.01 -12.01 -15.85
C GLN A 77 3.46 -12.17 -15.40
N LEU A 78 3.71 -11.88 -14.11
CA LEU A 78 5.04 -11.95 -13.51
C LEU A 78 5.39 -13.35 -12.96
N ASP A 79 4.50 -14.34 -13.09
CA ASP A 79 4.66 -15.68 -12.51
C ASP A 79 5.00 -15.62 -11.00
N LEU A 80 4.13 -14.95 -10.24
CA LEU A 80 4.25 -14.79 -8.79
C LEU A 80 3.27 -15.73 -8.06
N PRO A 81 3.66 -16.95 -7.74
CA PRO A 81 2.84 -17.88 -6.96
C PRO A 81 2.66 -17.37 -5.52
N PRO A 82 1.63 -17.84 -4.79
CA PRO A 82 1.51 -17.62 -3.37
C PRO A 82 2.80 -17.99 -2.63
N MET A 83 3.16 -17.21 -1.60
CA MET A 83 4.34 -17.48 -0.78
C MET A 83 4.29 -18.86 -0.11
N VAL A 84 3.08 -19.33 0.21
CA VAL A 84 2.83 -20.64 0.80
C VAL A 84 1.65 -21.32 0.10
N ALA A 85 1.69 -22.64 -0.03
CA ALA A 85 0.60 -23.41 -0.65
C ALA A 85 -0.68 -23.36 0.20
N ASN A 86 -0.57 -23.32 1.52
CA ASN A 86 -1.69 -23.21 2.45
C ASN A 86 -1.52 -21.99 3.34
N ASN A 87 -2.27 -20.93 3.05
CA ASN A 87 -2.23 -19.72 3.86
C ASN A 87 -3.07 -19.90 5.13
N THR A 88 -2.41 -19.92 6.28
CA THR A 88 -3.02 -20.04 7.61
C THR A 88 -3.05 -18.74 8.39
N SER A 89 -2.63 -17.60 7.79
CA SER A 89 -2.67 -16.30 8.46
C SER A 89 -4.10 -15.88 8.81
N VAL A 90 -4.25 -15.14 9.90
CA VAL A 90 -5.57 -14.72 10.42
C VAL A 90 -6.35 -13.94 9.37
N ASN A 91 -5.72 -12.94 8.77
CA ASN A 91 -6.35 -12.05 7.79
C ASN A 91 -6.23 -12.55 6.34
N LYS A 92 -5.68 -13.76 6.13
CA LYS A 92 -5.50 -14.37 4.80
C LYS A 92 -4.80 -13.45 3.80
N THR A 93 -3.92 -12.57 4.27
CA THR A 93 -3.16 -11.65 3.40
C THR A 93 -2.42 -12.45 2.33
N ALA A 94 -2.68 -12.11 1.07
CA ALA A 94 -2.25 -12.91 -0.07
C ALA A 94 -0.81 -12.56 -0.51
N PHE A 95 0.15 -12.82 0.36
CA PHE A 95 1.56 -12.71 0.02
C PHE A 95 1.93 -13.65 -1.14
N THR A 96 2.67 -13.11 -2.09
CA THR A 96 3.39 -13.92 -3.08
C THR A 96 4.84 -14.09 -2.64
N ILE A 97 5.61 -14.89 -3.40
CA ILE A 97 7.07 -14.94 -3.21
C ILE A 97 7.65 -13.53 -3.35
N SER A 98 8.64 -13.20 -2.53
CA SER A 98 9.32 -11.89 -2.59
C SER A 98 10.19 -11.76 -3.84
N ILE A 99 10.40 -10.51 -4.26
CA ILE A 99 11.05 -10.21 -5.53
C ILE A 99 12.19 -9.20 -5.39
N GLU A 100 13.09 -9.24 -6.37
CA GLU A 100 14.18 -8.27 -6.58
C GLU A 100 14.29 -7.98 -8.07
N ALA A 101 14.66 -6.74 -8.47
CA ALA A 101 14.98 -6.47 -9.86
C ALA A 101 16.20 -7.26 -10.30
N ALA A 102 16.14 -7.88 -11.48
CA ALA A 102 17.27 -8.64 -12.02
C ALA A 102 18.45 -7.74 -12.44
N LYS A 103 18.20 -6.44 -12.62
CA LYS A 103 19.20 -5.45 -13.03
C LYS A 103 18.98 -4.11 -12.33
N GLY A 104 20.05 -3.33 -12.20
CA GLY A 104 19.97 -1.96 -11.69
C GLY A 104 19.89 -1.85 -10.17
N VAL A 105 20.11 -2.94 -9.44
CA VAL A 105 20.16 -2.99 -7.97
C VAL A 105 21.53 -3.48 -7.49
N SER A 106 21.86 -3.15 -6.24
CA SER A 106 23.03 -3.67 -5.56
C SER A 106 22.67 -4.88 -4.70
N THR A 107 22.41 -4.68 -3.41
CA THR A 107 21.97 -5.73 -2.49
C THR A 107 20.43 -5.85 -2.41
N GLY A 108 19.70 -4.96 -3.06
CA GLY A 108 18.24 -4.93 -3.06
C GLY A 108 17.60 -4.24 -1.86
N VAL A 109 18.35 -3.95 -0.81
CA VAL A 109 17.81 -3.50 0.49
C VAL A 109 17.62 -1.98 0.55
N SER A 110 18.47 -1.20 -0.18
CA SER A 110 18.41 0.26 -0.14
C SER A 110 17.08 0.79 -0.66
N ALA A 111 16.71 2.01 -0.26
CA ALA A 111 15.51 2.68 -0.76
C ALA A 111 15.50 2.76 -2.31
N ALA A 112 16.66 3.09 -2.91
CA ALA A 112 16.81 3.16 -4.36
C ALA A 112 16.63 1.79 -5.03
N ASP A 113 17.22 0.72 -4.46
CA ASP A 113 17.08 -0.63 -4.99
C ASP A 113 15.61 -1.13 -4.91
N ARG A 114 14.93 -0.86 -3.78
CA ARG A 114 13.51 -1.21 -3.63
C ARG A 114 12.62 -0.47 -4.61
N VAL A 115 12.87 0.82 -4.85
CA VAL A 115 12.15 1.58 -5.89
C VAL A 115 12.44 1.00 -7.28
N THR A 116 13.68 0.66 -7.59
CA THR A 116 14.04 0.01 -8.85
C THR A 116 13.28 -1.29 -9.05
N THR A 117 13.18 -2.13 -8.00
CA THR A 117 12.43 -3.39 -8.03
C THR A 117 10.94 -3.15 -8.30
N ILE A 118 10.32 -2.18 -7.60
CA ILE A 118 8.92 -1.82 -7.79
C ILE A 118 8.66 -1.34 -9.22
N LYS A 119 9.48 -0.39 -9.71
CA LYS A 119 9.35 0.14 -11.08
C LYS A 119 9.52 -0.95 -12.14
N THR A 120 10.45 -1.87 -11.94
CA THR A 120 10.65 -3.02 -12.83
C THR A 120 9.41 -3.91 -12.87
N ALA A 121 8.84 -4.22 -11.69
CA ALA A 121 7.66 -5.10 -11.59
C ALA A 121 6.41 -4.52 -12.28
N ILE A 122 6.20 -3.19 -12.21
CA ILE A 122 5.01 -2.54 -12.79
C ILE A 122 5.25 -1.94 -14.18
N ALA A 123 6.44 -2.13 -14.77
CA ALA A 123 6.74 -1.64 -16.11
C ALA A 123 5.82 -2.25 -17.17
N ASP A 124 5.53 -1.49 -18.23
CA ASP A 124 4.79 -2.04 -19.37
C ASP A 124 5.57 -3.18 -19.99
N GLY A 125 4.90 -4.34 -20.14
CA GLY A 125 5.51 -5.53 -20.68
C GLY A 125 6.54 -6.22 -19.76
N ALA A 126 6.54 -5.92 -18.45
CA ALA A 126 7.37 -6.60 -17.46
C ALA A 126 7.20 -8.13 -17.55
N LYS A 127 8.31 -8.84 -17.42
CA LYS A 127 8.38 -10.31 -17.58
C LYS A 127 8.92 -10.97 -16.32
N PRO A 128 8.64 -12.26 -16.10
CA PRO A 128 9.22 -13.02 -14.99
C PRO A 128 10.75 -12.94 -14.92
N SER A 129 11.44 -12.89 -16.08
CA SER A 129 12.90 -12.79 -16.18
C SER A 129 13.49 -11.44 -15.75
N ASP A 130 12.66 -10.41 -15.58
CA ASP A 130 13.10 -9.10 -15.13
C ASP A 130 13.26 -9.04 -13.61
N LEU A 131 12.86 -10.14 -12.92
CA LEU A 131 12.85 -10.25 -11.48
C LEU A 131 13.61 -11.49 -11.01
N HIS A 132 14.43 -11.34 -9.99
CA HIS A 132 14.96 -12.44 -9.16
C HIS A 132 14.00 -12.75 -8.02
N ARG A 133 14.09 -13.97 -7.50
CA ARG A 133 13.33 -14.53 -6.39
C ARG A 133 14.24 -15.38 -5.51
N PRO A 134 14.28 -15.22 -4.17
CA PRO A 134 13.56 -14.17 -3.41
C PRO A 134 14.19 -12.79 -3.55
N GLY A 135 13.60 -11.78 -2.88
CA GLY A 135 14.10 -10.41 -2.81
C GLY A 135 13.56 -9.66 -1.60
N HIS A 136 13.65 -8.32 -1.64
CA HIS A 136 13.35 -7.45 -0.50
C HIS A 136 12.06 -6.61 -0.69
N ILE A 137 11.29 -6.88 -1.74
CA ILE A 137 9.92 -6.38 -1.93
C ILE A 137 8.96 -7.56 -1.86
N PHE A 138 7.86 -7.37 -1.15
CA PHE A 138 6.85 -8.38 -0.88
C PHE A 138 5.57 -8.08 -1.66
N PRO A 139 5.32 -8.70 -2.84
CA PRO A 139 4.09 -8.46 -3.56
C PRO A 139 2.89 -9.06 -2.82
N LEU A 140 1.79 -8.29 -2.80
CA LEU A 140 0.49 -8.70 -2.29
C LEU A 140 -0.50 -8.72 -3.44
N ARG A 141 -1.19 -9.86 -3.58
CA ARG A 141 -2.25 -10.02 -4.58
C ARG A 141 -3.55 -9.45 -4.03
N ALA A 142 -4.06 -8.39 -4.64
CA ALA A 142 -5.35 -7.82 -4.29
C ALA A 142 -6.51 -8.74 -4.68
N ALA A 143 -7.58 -8.73 -3.90
CA ALA A 143 -8.84 -9.37 -4.24
C ALA A 143 -9.46 -8.70 -5.48
N LYS A 144 -10.08 -9.49 -6.37
CA LYS A 144 -10.61 -8.98 -7.67
C LYS A 144 -11.70 -7.94 -7.50
N GLY A 145 -12.57 -8.09 -6.51
CA GLY A 145 -13.62 -7.14 -6.15
C GLY A 145 -13.12 -5.90 -5.39
N GLY A 146 -11.80 -5.80 -5.14
CA GLY A 146 -11.21 -4.67 -4.43
C GLY A 146 -11.73 -4.55 -3.00
N VAL A 147 -11.87 -3.31 -2.51
CA VAL A 147 -12.31 -3.02 -1.14
C VAL A 147 -13.75 -3.50 -0.84
N LEU A 148 -14.56 -3.77 -1.85
CA LEU A 148 -15.91 -4.33 -1.67
C LEU A 148 -15.87 -5.82 -1.34
N GLU A 149 -14.86 -6.54 -1.80
CA GLU A 149 -14.65 -7.97 -1.52
C GLU A 149 -13.82 -8.17 -0.25
N ARG A 150 -12.71 -7.42 -0.11
CA ARG A 150 -11.83 -7.50 1.04
C ARG A 150 -11.45 -6.10 1.52
N ARG A 151 -11.86 -5.76 2.75
CA ARG A 151 -11.59 -4.46 3.37
C ARG A 151 -10.17 -4.38 3.94
N GLY A 152 -9.16 -4.49 3.07
CA GLY A 152 -7.74 -4.47 3.46
C GLY A 152 -6.96 -3.32 2.81
N HIS A 153 -5.81 -2.99 3.41
CA HIS A 153 -4.88 -1.98 2.89
C HIS A 153 -4.38 -2.31 1.47
N THR A 154 -4.22 -3.60 1.15
CA THR A 154 -3.86 -4.08 -0.20
C THR A 154 -4.86 -3.59 -1.25
N GLU A 155 -6.15 -3.81 -1.00
CA GLU A 155 -7.23 -3.41 -1.90
C GLU A 155 -7.40 -1.89 -1.92
N ALA A 156 -7.27 -1.23 -0.76
CA ALA A 156 -7.31 0.24 -0.67
C ALA A 156 -6.23 0.90 -1.53
N ALA A 157 -5.01 0.36 -1.55
CA ALA A 157 -3.91 0.84 -2.39
C ALA A 157 -4.24 0.77 -3.89
N ILE A 158 -4.87 -0.32 -4.32
CA ILE A 158 -5.30 -0.51 -5.71
C ILE A 158 -6.41 0.48 -6.08
N GLU A 159 -7.41 0.67 -5.20
CA GLU A 159 -8.51 1.61 -5.46
C GLU A 159 -8.01 3.05 -5.51
N LEU A 160 -7.17 3.48 -4.59
CA LEU A 160 -6.57 4.81 -4.62
C LEU A 160 -5.79 5.07 -5.92
N ALA A 161 -5.00 4.08 -6.37
CA ALA A 161 -4.28 4.18 -7.63
C ALA A 161 -5.24 4.33 -8.82
N ARG A 162 -6.31 3.53 -8.88
CA ARG A 162 -7.35 3.64 -9.92
C ARG A 162 -8.06 4.99 -9.91
N PHE A 163 -8.50 5.45 -8.73
CA PHE A 163 -9.18 6.75 -8.61
C PHE A 163 -8.27 7.92 -8.99
N ALA A 164 -6.97 7.79 -8.78
CA ALA A 164 -5.99 8.80 -9.17
C ALA A 164 -5.59 8.73 -10.66
N GLY A 165 -6.02 7.69 -11.40
CA GLY A 165 -5.69 7.52 -12.81
C GLY A 165 -4.34 6.86 -13.07
N PHE A 166 -3.74 6.21 -12.07
CA PHE A 166 -2.51 5.44 -12.17
C PHE A 166 -2.76 3.96 -12.47
N LYS A 167 -1.70 3.25 -12.83
CA LYS A 167 -1.71 1.79 -12.85
C LYS A 167 -2.20 1.25 -11.50
N PRO A 168 -3.00 0.17 -11.48
CA PRO A 168 -3.55 -0.39 -10.25
C PRO A 168 -2.45 -1.10 -9.42
N ALA A 169 -1.53 -0.31 -8.90
CA ALA A 169 -0.42 -0.74 -8.06
C ALA A 169 -0.09 0.33 -7.01
N GLY A 170 0.09 -0.11 -5.77
CA GLY A 170 0.46 0.76 -4.65
C GLY A 170 1.54 0.13 -3.78
N VAL A 171 2.29 0.96 -3.08
CA VAL A 171 3.32 0.54 -2.12
C VAL A 171 2.85 0.88 -0.73
N ILE A 172 2.82 -0.10 0.16
CA ILE A 172 2.31 0.05 1.53
C ILE A 172 3.35 -0.39 2.55
N CYS A 173 3.29 0.23 3.71
CA CYS A 173 3.99 -0.22 4.91
C CYS A 173 3.24 0.31 6.13
N GLU A 174 3.02 -0.57 7.11
CA GLU A 174 2.35 -0.26 8.37
C GLU A 174 3.18 0.72 9.19
N ILE A 175 2.56 1.73 9.81
CA ILE A 175 3.27 2.69 10.68
C ILE A 175 3.49 2.10 12.06
N THR A 176 4.72 2.23 12.56
CA THR A 176 5.13 1.80 13.90
C THR A 176 5.46 3.00 14.77
N ASN A 177 5.30 2.85 16.08
CA ASN A 177 5.83 3.76 17.08
C ASN A 177 7.34 3.53 17.27
N ASP A 178 8.04 4.49 17.87
CA ASP A 178 9.49 4.39 18.11
C ASP A 178 9.88 3.23 19.03
N ASP A 179 8.95 2.75 19.87
CA ASP A 179 9.12 1.58 20.72
C ASP A 179 8.88 0.24 20.02
N GLY A 180 8.52 0.28 18.73
CA GLY A 180 8.26 -0.90 17.91
C GLY A 180 6.82 -1.42 18.00
N THR A 181 5.93 -0.79 18.77
CA THR A 181 4.51 -1.12 18.75
C THR A 181 3.84 -0.57 17.50
N MET A 182 2.68 -1.16 17.11
CA MET A 182 1.93 -0.64 15.97
C MET A 182 1.23 0.66 16.34
N ALA A 183 1.36 1.67 15.46
CA ALA A 183 0.64 2.93 15.62
C ALA A 183 -0.86 2.71 15.40
N ARG A 184 -1.68 3.31 16.28
CA ARG A 184 -3.14 3.29 16.20
C ARG A 184 -3.67 4.64 15.76
N ALA A 185 -4.97 4.78 15.63
CA ALA A 185 -5.57 5.99 15.07
C ALA A 185 -5.08 7.31 15.72
N PRO A 186 -4.90 7.44 17.05
CA PRO A 186 -4.36 8.67 17.64
C PRO A 186 -2.94 9.01 17.17
N GLU A 187 -2.04 8.00 17.13
CA GLU A 187 -0.65 8.16 16.70
C GLU A 187 -0.60 8.42 15.19
N ILE A 188 -1.41 7.72 14.38
CA ILE A 188 -1.52 7.95 12.93
C ILE A 188 -1.99 9.38 12.63
N VAL A 189 -2.97 9.89 13.36
CA VAL A 189 -3.45 11.28 13.22
C VAL A 189 -2.37 12.29 13.60
N ALA A 190 -1.60 12.04 14.66
CA ALA A 190 -0.47 12.88 15.04
C ALA A 190 0.63 12.87 13.96
N PHE A 191 0.97 11.69 13.46
CA PHE A 191 1.94 11.50 12.38
C PHE A 191 1.49 12.20 11.08
N ALA A 192 0.20 12.06 10.71
CA ALA A 192 -0.38 12.73 9.55
C ALA A 192 -0.19 14.25 9.61
N LYS A 193 -0.47 14.86 10.77
CA LYS A 193 -0.29 16.30 10.97
C LYS A 193 1.16 16.72 10.88
N GLN A 194 2.05 15.98 11.54
CA GLN A 194 3.48 16.27 11.57
C GLN A 194 4.11 16.21 10.17
N HIS A 195 3.67 15.26 9.36
CA HIS A 195 4.25 15.01 8.04
C HIS A 195 3.39 15.50 6.87
N HIS A 196 2.26 16.17 7.16
CA HIS A 196 1.33 16.73 6.17
C HIS A 196 0.74 15.69 5.22
N PHE A 197 0.41 14.49 5.72
CA PHE A 197 -0.28 13.47 4.96
C PHE A 197 -1.80 13.61 5.03
N SER A 198 -2.47 13.30 3.93
CA SER A 198 -3.91 13.05 3.93
C SER A 198 -4.22 11.75 4.67
N VAL A 199 -5.39 11.70 5.31
CA VAL A 199 -5.88 10.52 6.03
C VAL A 199 -7.23 10.11 5.45
N VAL A 200 -7.42 8.81 5.25
CA VAL A 200 -8.67 8.21 4.80
C VAL A 200 -8.84 6.85 5.49
N THR A 201 -10.08 6.36 5.63
CA THR A 201 -10.33 5.00 6.10
C THR A 201 -10.73 4.08 4.94
N ILE A 202 -10.58 2.77 5.13
CA ILE A 202 -11.09 1.79 4.17
C ILE A 202 -12.62 1.90 4.07
N GLU A 203 -13.32 2.18 5.17
CA GLU A 203 -14.76 2.43 5.18
C GLU A 203 -15.15 3.62 4.28
N ASP A 204 -14.39 4.73 4.32
CA ASP A 204 -14.61 5.87 3.44
C ASP A 204 -14.49 5.49 1.96
N LEU A 205 -13.47 4.70 1.62
CA LEU A 205 -13.25 4.22 0.23
C LEU A 205 -14.37 3.31 -0.24
N VAL A 206 -14.86 2.41 0.63
CA VAL A 206 -16.01 1.54 0.35
C VAL A 206 -17.26 2.38 0.08
N ALA A 207 -17.55 3.35 0.97
CA ALA A 207 -18.72 4.22 0.81
C ALA A 207 -18.65 5.05 -0.48
N TYR A 208 -17.48 5.58 -0.80
CA TYR A 208 -17.24 6.36 -2.01
C TYR A 208 -17.44 5.52 -3.29
N LYS A 209 -16.90 4.28 -3.30
CA LYS A 209 -17.02 3.38 -4.44
C LYS A 209 -18.47 2.99 -4.71
N LEU A 210 -19.27 2.70 -3.67
CA LEU A 210 -20.69 2.39 -3.81
C LEU A 210 -21.56 3.54 -4.33
N GLN A 211 -21.10 4.79 -4.21
CA GLN A 211 -21.80 5.96 -4.76
C GLN A 211 -21.49 6.21 -6.24
N GLY A 212 -20.39 5.67 -6.74
CA GLY A 212 -19.94 5.85 -8.12
C GLY A 212 -20.32 4.72 -9.07
N GLU A 213 -20.92 3.64 -8.54
CA GLU A 213 -21.54 2.55 -9.30
C GLU A 213 -23.04 2.83 -9.50
#